data_e9d43880cc3f19bdc7721ab82cb4d721
#
_entry.id   e9d43880cc3f19bdc7721ab82cb4d721
#
_cell.length_a   1.000
_cell.length_b   1.000
_cell.length_c   1.000
_cell.angle_alpha   90.00
_cell.angle_beta   90.00
_cell.angle_gamma   90.00
#
_symmetry.space_group_name_H-M   'P 1'
#
loop_
_entity.id
_entity.type
_entity.pdbx_description
1 polymer ?
#
loop_
_entity_poly.entity_id
_entity_poly.type
_entity_poly.pdbx_seq_one_letter_code
_entity_poly.pdbx_strand_id
1 'polypeptide(L)'
;MDLYEIPGRAFLDTSSLNFILEYGENIFDGVSPPTNLKKRIIEDINAFYNIFLSGQRLLWQLAISPLTYSEIMRTQEPSKKYYLERWFTEVWDYWLGIFGKDKSLPSLVEAEYTKTKLLLSRILDILPDVNDRILICDAVIYKCDCFCTRDWKTLLKHRDSLASLPIKIVTPTEWWNLLEPYARL
;
A
#
# COMPACT_ATOMS: atom_id res chain seq x y z
N MET A 1 -0.23 4.75 -25.92
CA MET A 1 -0.30 4.15 -24.60
C MET A 1 0.41 5.12 -23.67
N ASP A 2 -0.34 5.75 -22.77
CA ASP A 2 0.17 6.88 -21.99
C ASP A 2 0.91 6.37 -20.75
N LEU A 3 2.22 6.62 -20.65
CA LEU A 3 3.05 6.24 -19.49
C LEU A 3 2.54 6.87 -18.18
N TYR A 4 1.68 7.86 -18.26
CA TYR A 4 1.03 8.51 -17.10
C TYR A 4 -0.06 7.67 -16.41
N GLU A 5 -0.45 6.54 -17.00
CA GLU A 5 -1.44 5.62 -16.41
C GLU A 5 -0.83 4.57 -15.48
N ILE A 6 0.50 4.44 -15.47
CA ILE A 6 1.20 3.50 -14.59
C ILE A 6 1.21 4.07 -13.17
N PRO A 7 0.73 3.33 -12.16
CA PRO A 7 0.90 3.75 -10.77
C PRO A 7 2.38 3.87 -10.44
N GLY A 8 2.89 5.09 -10.39
CA GLY A 8 4.28 5.37 -10.02
C GLY A 8 4.52 5.25 -8.53
N ARG A 9 3.46 5.38 -7.72
CA ARG A 9 3.53 5.30 -6.27
C ARG A 9 2.32 4.59 -5.70
N ALA A 10 2.57 3.48 -5.01
CA ALA A 10 1.54 2.69 -4.35
C ALA A 10 1.65 2.78 -2.83
N PHE A 11 0.55 3.08 -2.18
CA PHE A 11 0.44 3.01 -0.73
C PHE A 11 0.09 1.59 -0.31
N LEU A 12 0.79 1.05 0.70
CA LEU A 12 0.48 -0.24 1.30
C LEU A 12 -0.16 -0.06 2.68
N ASP A 13 -1.31 -0.68 2.86
CA ASP A 13 -1.93 -0.79 4.18
C ASP A 13 -1.32 -1.91 5.03
N THR A 14 -1.66 -1.96 6.30
CA THR A 14 -1.17 -2.98 7.24
C THR A 14 -1.60 -4.40 6.82
N SER A 15 -2.76 -4.56 6.18
CA SER A 15 -3.24 -5.87 5.72
C SER A 15 -2.37 -6.43 4.59
N SER A 16 -1.92 -5.58 3.68
CA SER A 16 -0.99 -5.93 2.61
C SER A 16 0.40 -6.25 3.13
N LEU A 17 0.90 -5.46 4.10
CA LEU A 17 2.19 -5.73 4.77
C LEU A 17 2.20 -7.06 5.50
N ASN A 18 1.17 -7.34 6.28
CA ASN A 18 1.02 -8.63 6.97
C ASN A 18 1.03 -9.80 5.99
N PHE A 19 0.39 -9.64 4.84
CA PHE A 19 0.35 -10.66 3.80
C PHE A 19 1.72 -10.88 3.15
N ILE A 20 2.43 -9.80 2.80
CA ILE A 20 3.77 -9.88 2.23
C ILE A 20 4.71 -10.63 3.19
N LEU A 21 4.61 -10.37 4.50
CA LEU A 21 5.40 -11.06 5.49
C LEU A 21 5.02 -12.54 5.62
N GLU A 22 3.71 -12.86 5.63
CA GLU A 22 3.22 -14.23 5.76
C GLU A 22 3.67 -15.12 4.61
N TYR A 23 3.76 -14.55 3.40
CA TYR A 23 4.13 -15.25 2.17
C TYR A 23 5.47 -14.78 1.58
N GLY A 24 6.38 -14.28 2.43
CA GLY A 24 7.64 -13.68 1.99
C GLY A 24 8.51 -14.60 1.13
N GLU A 25 8.67 -15.88 1.51
CA GLU A 25 9.43 -16.87 0.73
C GLU A 25 8.81 -17.08 -0.67
N ASN A 26 7.49 -17.07 -0.76
CA ASN A 26 6.80 -17.20 -2.05
C ASN A 26 6.97 -15.96 -2.92
N ILE A 27 6.96 -14.76 -2.28
CA ILE A 27 7.00 -13.47 -2.97
C ILE A 27 8.43 -13.08 -3.37
N PHE A 28 9.43 -13.32 -2.52
CA PHE A 28 10.78 -12.84 -2.77
C PHE A 28 11.73 -13.93 -3.28
N ASP A 29 11.54 -15.18 -2.83
CA ASP A 29 12.42 -16.29 -3.18
C ASP A 29 11.83 -17.21 -4.27
N GLY A 30 10.60 -16.92 -4.72
CA GLY A 30 9.93 -17.67 -5.78
C GLY A 30 9.52 -19.08 -5.40
N VAL A 31 9.42 -19.38 -4.09
CA VAL A 31 8.94 -20.67 -3.60
C VAL A 31 7.48 -20.85 -4.01
N SER A 32 7.14 -22.01 -4.59
CA SER A 32 5.76 -22.28 -5.02
C SER A 32 4.78 -22.21 -3.85
N PRO A 33 3.64 -21.49 -3.99
CA PRO A 33 2.64 -21.45 -2.94
C PRO A 33 2.06 -22.83 -2.61
N PRO A 34 1.68 -23.10 -1.35
CA PRO A 34 0.99 -24.34 -0.98
C PRO A 34 -0.29 -24.56 -1.82
N THR A 35 -0.50 -25.79 -2.27
CA THR A 35 -1.60 -26.14 -3.18
C THR A 35 -3.01 -26.08 -2.55
N ASN A 36 -3.08 -26.07 -1.22
CA ASN A 36 -4.32 -26.02 -0.45
C ASN A 36 -4.83 -24.59 -0.19
N LEU A 37 -4.12 -23.56 -0.65
CA LEU A 37 -4.54 -22.18 -0.50
C LEU A 37 -5.73 -21.85 -1.41
N LYS A 38 -6.56 -20.90 -0.95
CA LYS A 38 -7.64 -20.35 -1.79
C LYS A 38 -7.03 -19.68 -3.03
N LYS A 39 -7.67 -19.84 -4.18
CA LYS A 39 -7.24 -19.29 -5.48
C LYS A 39 -6.82 -17.82 -5.38
N ARG A 40 -7.62 -16.97 -4.73
CA ARG A 40 -7.32 -15.56 -4.55
C ARG A 40 -6.02 -15.29 -3.79
N ILE A 41 -5.67 -16.13 -2.80
CA ILE A 41 -4.41 -15.99 -2.05
C ILE A 41 -3.23 -16.26 -2.98
N ILE A 42 -3.33 -17.31 -3.82
CA ILE A 42 -2.30 -17.65 -4.82
C ILE A 42 -2.16 -16.51 -5.84
N GLU A 43 -3.27 -15.94 -6.31
CA GLU A 43 -3.28 -14.81 -7.24
C GLU A 43 -2.59 -13.57 -6.63
N ASP A 44 -2.88 -13.24 -5.37
CA ASP A 44 -2.24 -12.11 -4.68
C ASP A 44 -0.72 -12.36 -4.43
N ILE A 45 -0.31 -13.61 -4.11
CA ILE A 45 1.11 -13.97 -3.98
C ILE A 45 1.82 -13.74 -5.32
N ASN A 46 1.27 -14.29 -6.41
CA ASN A 46 1.86 -14.15 -7.75
C ASN A 46 1.89 -12.68 -8.20
N ALA A 47 0.87 -11.91 -7.84
CA ALA A 47 0.82 -10.48 -8.13
C ALA A 47 1.97 -9.74 -7.42
N PHE A 48 2.15 -9.92 -6.12
CA PHE A 48 3.26 -9.30 -5.40
C PHE A 48 4.63 -9.77 -5.90
N TYR A 49 4.81 -11.07 -6.19
CA TYR A 49 6.03 -11.57 -6.80
C TYR A 49 6.36 -10.79 -8.09
N ASN A 50 5.41 -10.67 -8.99
CA ASN A 50 5.61 -9.96 -10.26
C ASN A 50 5.82 -8.45 -10.06
N ILE A 51 5.09 -7.81 -9.14
CA ILE A 51 5.25 -6.39 -8.81
C ILE A 51 6.67 -6.13 -8.32
N PHE A 52 7.18 -6.90 -7.35
CA PHE A 52 8.52 -6.70 -6.81
C PHE A 52 9.60 -7.06 -7.84
N LEU A 53 9.41 -8.12 -8.63
CA LEU A 53 10.34 -8.49 -9.71
C LEU A 53 10.45 -7.39 -10.77
N SER A 54 9.34 -6.72 -11.10
CA SER A 54 9.31 -5.63 -12.09
C SER A 54 9.74 -4.28 -11.53
N GLY A 55 9.81 -4.14 -10.21
CA GLY A 55 9.98 -2.84 -9.54
C GLY A 55 11.19 -2.04 -9.98
N GLN A 56 12.31 -2.70 -10.23
CA GLN A 56 13.54 -2.05 -10.70
C GLN A 56 13.42 -1.48 -12.12
N ARG A 57 12.56 -2.08 -12.95
CA ARG A 57 12.36 -1.65 -14.34
C ARG A 57 11.31 -0.54 -14.44
N LEU A 58 10.24 -0.64 -13.67
CA LEU A 58 9.10 0.27 -13.73
C LEU A 58 9.25 1.49 -12.81
N LEU A 59 10.30 1.55 -11.98
CA LEU A 59 10.61 2.66 -11.07
C LEU A 59 9.45 3.09 -10.17
N TRP A 60 8.52 2.17 -9.85
CA TRP A 60 7.45 2.46 -8.92
C TRP A 60 7.98 2.56 -7.48
N GLN A 61 7.26 3.29 -6.65
CA GLN A 61 7.62 3.58 -5.27
C GLN A 61 6.56 3.03 -4.31
N LEU A 62 7.01 2.56 -3.14
CA LEU A 62 6.12 2.20 -2.04
C LEU A 62 6.01 3.35 -1.05
N ALA A 63 4.80 3.57 -0.56
CA ALA A 63 4.52 4.46 0.55
C ALA A 63 3.79 3.70 1.67
N ILE A 64 4.08 4.06 2.90
CA ILE A 64 3.44 3.55 4.11
C ILE A 64 3.22 4.70 5.08
N SER A 65 2.33 4.52 6.06
CA SER A 65 2.04 5.54 7.09
C SER A 65 2.76 5.24 8.40
N PRO A 66 3.13 6.26 9.19
CA PRO A 66 3.54 6.08 10.60
C PRO A 66 2.46 5.40 11.45
N LEU A 67 1.18 5.53 11.08
CA LEU A 67 0.10 4.81 11.75
C LEU A 67 0.26 3.29 11.62
N THR A 68 0.74 2.82 10.47
CA THR A 68 1.06 1.40 10.23
C THR A 68 2.08 0.87 11.25
N TYR A 69 3.06 1.69 11.65
CA TYR A 69 3.99 1.33 12.73
C TYR A 69 3.27 1.07 14.05
N SER A 70 2.31 1.92 14.42
CA SER A 70 1.52 1.75 15.63
C SER A 70 0.71 0.46 15.62
N GLU A 71 0.21 0.04 14.46
CA GLU A 71 -0.52 -1.21 14.28
C GLU A 71 0.41 -2.42 14.37
N ILE A 72 1.60 -2.34 13.76
CA ILE A 72 2.66 -3.34 13.88
C ILE A 72 3.03 -3.58 15.35
N MET A 73 3.20 -2.50 16.12
CA MET A 73 3.56 -2.57 17.54
C MET A 73 2.50 -3.25 18.40
N ARG A 74 1.25 -3.34 17.95
CA ARG A 74 0.16 -4.09 18.61
C ARG A 74 0.19 -5.59 18.31
N THR A 75 1.01 -6.05 17.37
CA THR A 75 1.16 -7.46 17.01
C THR A 75 1.71 -8.23 18.21
N GLN A 76 0.98 -9.29 18.65
CA GLN A 76 1.34 -10.05 19.84
C GLN A 76 2.44 -11.08 19.62
N GLU A 77 2.59 -11.57 18.40
CA GLU A 77 3.61 -12.56 18.02
C GLU A 77 4.98 -11.89 17.86
N PRO A 78 5.98 -12.19 18.73
CA PRO A 78 7.24 -11.47 18.75
C PRO A 78 8.06 -11.59 17.45
N SER A 79 8.10 -12.78 16.85
CA SER A 79 8.81 -13.01 15.59
C SER A 79 8.21 -12.20 14.45
N LYS A 80 6.89 -12.26 14.30
CA LYS A 80 6.16 -11.50 13.28
C LYS A 80 6.32 -9.99 13.48
N LYS A 81 6.23 -9.53 14.74
CA LYS A 81 6.45 -8.13 15.09
C LYS A 81 7.85 -7.65 14.68
N TYR A 82 8.88 -8.43 15.01
CA TYR A 82 10.27 -8.09 14.66
C TYR A 82 10.47 -7.93 13.14
N TYR A 83 9.95 -8.86 12.33
CA TYR A 83 10.05 -8.78 10.88
C TYR A 83 9.27 -7.62 10.28
N LEU A 84 8.04 -7.36 10.78
CA LEU A 84 7.22 -6.23 10.35
C LEU A 84 7.89 -4.90 10.67
N GLU A 85 8.45 -4.76 11.89
CA GLU A 85 9.12 -3.56 12.33
C GLU A 85 10.36 -3.27 11.47
N ARG A 86 11.17 -4.30 11.20
CA ARG A 86 12.35 -4.18 10.35
C ARG A 86 11.95 -3.78 8.93
N TRP A 87 10.97 -4.47 8.35
CA TRP A 87 10.51 -4.16 6.99
C TRP A 87 9.91 -2.76 6.89
N PHE A 88 9.11 -2.36 7.89
CA PHE A 88 8.61 -0.98 7.99
C PHE A 88 9.75 0.02 7.98
N THR A 89 10.78 -0.18 8.80
CA THR A 89 11.92 0.73 8.90
C THR A 89 12.64 0.84 7.56
N GLU A 90 12.90 -0.27 6.88
CA GLU A 90 13.56 -0.26 5.58
C GLU A 90 12.76 0.52 4.52
N VAL A 91 11.45 0.29 4.44
CA VAL A 91 10.56 1.01 3.50
C VAL A 91 10.44 2.48 3.90
N TRP A 92 10.34 2.78 5.20
CA TRP A 92 10.23 4.13 5.71
C TRP A 92 11.49 4.95 5.47
N ASP A 93 12.66 4.38 5.71
CA ASP A 93 13.94 5.05 5.46
C ASP A 93 14.15 5.33 3.96
N TYR A 94 13.76 4.38 3.10
CA TYR A 94 13.76 4.58 1.66
C TYR A 94 12.81 5.73 1.27
N TRP A 95 11.61 5.74 1.82
CA TRP A 95 10.61 6.77 1.61
C TRP A 95 11.08 8.16 2.08
N LEU A 96 11.63 8.26 3.29
CA LEU A 96 12.24 9.49 3.79
C LEU A 96 13.42 9.95 2.93
N GLY A 97 14.18 9.02 2.35
CA GLY A 97 15.26 9.32 1.41
C GLY A 97 14.75 10.01 0.15
N ILE A 98 13.55 9.68 -0.31
CA ILE A 98 12.89 10.31 -1.45
C ILE A 98 12.33 11.69 -1.06
N PHE A 99 11.62 11.80 0.07
CA PHE A 99 11.01 13.04 0.55
C PHE A 99 11.96 13.94 1.34
N GLY A 100 12.95 13.37 2.04
CA GLY A 100 13.88 14.11 2.90
C GLY A 100 14.81 15.08 2.17
N LYS A 101 14.78 15.10 0.85
CA LYS A 101 15.41 16.14 0.05
C LYS A 101 14.63 17.46 0.09
N ASP A 102 13.36 17.41 0.47
CA ASP A 102 12.50 18.59 0.60
C ASP A 102 12.32 18.93 2.10
N LYS A 103 13.24 19.73 2.63
CA LYS A 103 13.27 20.14 4.06
C LYS A 103 12.06 20.94 4.52
N SER A 104 11.15 21.30 3.61
CA SER A 104 9.92 22.07 3.90
C SER A 104 8.73 21.19 4.30
N LEU A 105 8.84 19.88 4.18
CA LEU A 105 7.73 18.92 4.33
C LEU A 105 7.07 18.83 5.72
N PRO A 106 7.74 18.87 6.87
CA PRO A 106 7.04 18.69 8.16
C PRO A 106 5.95 19.73 8.44
N SER A 107 6.14 20.98 8.10
CA SER A 107 5.15 22.05 8.34
C SER A 107 4.08 22.10 7.24
N LEU A 108 4.43 21.79 5.99
CA LEU A 108 3.49 21.69 4.88
C LEU A 108 2.57 20.47 5.03
N VAL A 109 3.11 19.36 5.51
CA VAL A 109 2.35 18.11 5.74
C VAL A 109 1.23 18.33 6.75
N GLU A 110 1.44 19.08 7.83
CA GLU A 110 0.42 19.28 8.85
C GLU A 110 -0.75 20.15 8.35
N ALA A 111 -0.45 21.21 7.62
CA ALA A 111 -1.48 22.07 7.00
C ALA A 111 -2.21 21.35 5.86
N GLU A 112 -1.50 20.63 5.00
CA GLU A 112 -2.10 19.81 3.94
C GLU A 112 -2.92 18.65 4.51
N TYR A 113 -2.46 18.02 5.60
CA TYR A 113 -3.19 16.97 6.29
C TYR A 113 -4.56 17.45 6.77
N THR A 114 -4.59 18.56 7.48
CA THR A 114 -5.84 19.13 7.99
C THR A 114 -6.81 19.49 6.85
N LYS A 115 -6.30 20.11 5.79
CA LYS A 115 -7.07 20.46 4.60
C LYS A 115 -7.61 19.23 3.89
N THR A 116 -6.75 18.24 3.64
CA THR A 116 -7.11 16.98 2.96
C THR A 116 -8.13 16.21 3.77
N LYS A 117 -7.92 16.07 5.08
CA LYS A 117 -8.87 15.43 5.99
C LYS A 117 -10.24 16.09 5.94
N LEU A 118 -10.30 17.43 5.93
CA LEU A 118 -11.56 18.18 5.83
C LEU A 118 -12.24 17.95 4.47
N LEU A 119 -11.48 17.96 3.38
CA LEU A 119 -12.02 17.76 2.03
C LEU A 119 -12.55 16.33 1.84
N LEU A 120 -11.86 15.35 2.38
CA LEU A 120 -12.20 13.93 2.21
C LEU A 120 -13.18 13.42 3.27
N SER A 121 -13.43 14.16 4.36
CA SER A 121 -14.21 13.68 5.51
C SER A 121 -15.56 13.10 5.09
N ARG A 122 -16.31 13.81 4.24
CA ARG A 122 -17.64 13.35 3.80
C ARG A 122 -17.61 12.06 2.99
N ILE A 123 -16.54 11.86 2.19
CA ILE A 123 -16.38 10.66 1.37
C ILE A 123 -15.98 9.49 2.27
N LEU A 124 -15.08 9.76 3.22
CA LEU A 124 -14.52 8.74 4.12
C LEU A 124 -15.44 8.35 5.27
N ASP A 125 -16.50 9.12 5.54
CA ASP A 125 -17.45 8.82 6.63
C ASP A 125 -18.17 7.47 6.46
N ILE A 126 -18.21 6.93 5.26
CA ILE A 126 -18.73 5.58 4.99
C ILE A 126 -17.87 4.47 5.61
N LEU A 127 -16.59 4.73 5.86
CA LEU A 127 -15.69 3.77 6.47
C LEU A 127 -15.89 3.79 7.99
N PRO A 128 -16.14 2.64 8.62
CA PRO A 128 -16.37 2.56 10.06
C PRO A 128 -15.08 2.79 10.86
N ASP A 129 -13.93 2.36 10.34
CA ASP A 129 -12.64 2.48 11.03
C ASP A 129 -11.97 3.84 10.75
N VAL A 130 -11.63 4.52 11.85
CA VAL A 130 -10.91 5.80 11.80
C VAL A 130 -9.50 5.63 11.24
N ASN A 131 -8.84 4.50 11.51
CA ASN A 131 -7.50 4.22 11.01
C ASN A 131 -7.51 4.10 9.48
N ASP A 132 -8.50 3.41 8.89
CA ASP A 132 -8.65 3.33 7.44
C ASP A 132 -8.79 4.73 6.80
N ARG A 133 -9.55 5.63 7.45
CA ARG A 133 -9.71 7.01 7.00
C ARG A 133 -8.38 7.77 7.03
N ILE A 134 -7.58 7.57 8.09
CA ILE A 134 -6.25 8.20 8.23
C ILE A 134 -5.30 7.67 7.16
N LEU A 135 -5.24 6.35 6.96
CA LEU A 135 -4.36 5.74 5.96
C LEU A 135 -4.68 6.23 4.53
N ILE A 136 -5.96 6.40 4.20
CA ILE A 136 -6.35 6.98 2.90
C ILE A 136 -5.93 8.46 2.80
N CYS A 137 -6.11 9.25 3.86
CA CYS A 137 -5.64 10.63 3.88
C CYS A 137 -4.12 10.70 3.67
N ASP A 138 -3.35 9.86 4.36
CA ASP A 138 -1.90 9.80 4.20
C ASP A 138 -1.51 9.44 2.75
N ALA A 139 -2.18 8.45 2.16
CA ALA A 139 -1.94 8.06 0.77
C ALA A 139 -2.18 9.20 -0.23
N VAL A 140 -3.23 9.99 -0.02
CA VAL A 140 -3.54 11.18 -0.84
C VAL A 140 -2.49 12.27 -0.64
N ILE A 141 -2.09 12.55 0.62
CA ILE A 141 -1.06 13.55 0.94
C ILE A 141 0.29 13.15 0.35
N TYR A 142 0.64 11.87 0.41
CA TYR A 142 1.86 11.33 -0.19
C TYR A 142 1.78 11.22 -1.72
N LYS A 143 0.67 11.72 -2.32
CA LYS A 143 0.46 11.72 -3.79
C LYS A 143 0.62 10.33 -4.38
N CYS A 144 0.04 9.33 -3.70
CA CYS A 144 0.00 7.99 -4.22
C CYS A 144 -1.05 7.87 -5.34
N ASP A 145 -0.74 7.06 -6.33
CA ASP A 145 -1.64 6.80 -7.46
C ASP A 145 -2.62 5.70 -7.13
N CYS A 146 -2.20 4.76 -6.28
CA CYS A 146 -3.07 3.71 -5.79
C CYS A 146 -2.85 3.38 -4.31
N PHE A 147 -3.89 2.84 -3.70
CA PHE A 147 -3.92 2.31 -2.34
C PHE A 147 -4.15 0.80 -2.44
N CYS A 148 -3.09 0.03 -2.19
CA CYS A 148 -3.15 -1.41 -2.27
C CYS A 148 -3.57 -2.01 -0.93
N THR A 149 -4.69 -2.73 -0.92
CA THR A 149 -5.26 -3.34 0.27
C THR A 149 -5.77 -4.75 0.01
N ARG A 150 -5.80 -5.55 1.07
CA ARG A 150 -6.46 -6.86 1.12
C ARG A 150 -7.63 -6.88 2.10
N ASP A 151 -8.05 -5.73 2.58
CA ASP A 151 -9.21 -5.62 3.47
C ASP A 151 -10.53 -5.67 2.69
N TRP A 152 -11.05 -6.88 2.55
CA TRP A 152 -12.33 -7.16 1.92
C TRP A 152 -13.55 -6.84 2.79
N LYS A 153 -13.34 -6.64 4.10
CA LYS A 153 -14.45 -6.42 5.04
C LYS A 153 -14.87 -4.95 5.09
N THR A 154 -13.92 -4.06 4.98
CA THR A 154 -14.12 -2.61 5.07
C THR A 154 -13.78 -1.91 3.76
N LEU A 155 -12.52 -1.77 3.40
CA LEU A 155 -12.07 -0.93 2.27
C LEU A 155 -12.59 -1.41 0.92
N LEU A 156 -12.37 -2.68 0.56
CA LEU A 156 -12.80 -3.21 -0.74
C LEU A 156 -14.32 -3.34 -0.85
N LYS A 157 -15.01 -3.56 0.26
CA LYS A 157 -16.48 -3.58 0.31
C LYS A 157 -17.09 -2.23 -0.05
N HIS A 158 -16.45 -1.14 0.36
CA HIS A 158 -16.95 0.23 0.16
C HIS A 158 -16.29 0.95 -1.02
N ARG A 159 -15.44 0.26 -1.80
CA ARG A 159 -14.63 0.83 -2.88
C ARG A 159 -15.43 1.65 -3.88
N ASP A 160 -16.59 1.16 -4.30
CA ASP A 160 -17.41 1.85 -5.29
C ASP A 160 -17.94 3.21 -4.76
N SER A 161 -18.25 3.27 -3.47
CA SER A 161 -18.63 4.53 -2.81
C SER A 161 -17.47 5.48 -2.62
N LEU A 162 -16.24 4.99 -2.72
CA LEU A 162 -14.99 5.74 -2.61
C LEU A 162 -14.41 6.12 -3.99
N ALA A 163 -15.12 5.84 -5.09
CA ALA A 163 -14.65 6.09 -6.44
C ALA A 163 -14.34 7.55 -6.78
N SER A 164 -14.85 8.50 -5.98
CA SER A 164 -14.54 9.93 -6.10
C SER A 164 -13.23 10.36 -5.46
N LEU A 165 -12.53 9.46 -4.77
CA LEU A 165 -11.19 9.74 -4.23
C LEU A 165 -10.19 9.99 -5.37
N PRO A 166 -9.18 10.86 -5.16
CA PRO A 166 -8.11 11.07 -6.14
C PRO A 166 -7.07 9.93 -6.18
N ILE A 167 -7.41 8.77 -5.65
CA ILE A 167 -6.55 7.59 -5.54
C ILE A 167 -7.37 6.33 -5.83
N LYS A 168 -6.79 5.37 -6.55
CA LYS A 168 -7.45 4.09 -6.85
C LYS A 168 -7.25 3.11 -5.69
N ILE A 169 -8.32 2.56 -5.14
CA ILE A 169 -8.24 1.46 -4.16
C ILE A 169 -8.19 0.14 -4.95
N VAL A 170 -7.11 -0.61 -4.78
CA VAL A 170 -6.82 -1.82 -5.58
C VAL A 170 -6.41 -2.99 -4.69
N THR A 171 -6.66 -4.20 -5.16
CA THR A 171 -6.03 -5.41 -4.62
C THR A 171 -4.63 -5.59 -5.21
N PRO A 172 -3.77 -6.46 -4.64
CA PRO A 172 -2.47 -6.79 -5.25
C PRO A 172 -2.60 -7.26 -6.71
N THR A 173 -3.58 -8.12 -6.99
CA THR A 173 -3.84 -8.62 -8.34
C THR A 173 -4.27 -7.50 -9.30
N GLU A 174 -5.14 -6.58 -8.86
CA GLU A 174 -5.54 -5.42 -9.67
C GLU A 174 -4.37 -4.46 -9.90
N TRP A 175 -3.52 -4.24 -8.89
CA TRP A 175 -2.31 -3.43 -9.06
C TRP A 175 -1.36 -4.06 -10.07
N TRP A 176 -1.11 -5.38 -9.99
CA TRP A 176 -0.33 -6.08 -11.01
C TRP A 176 -0.91 -5.90 -12.41
N ASN A 177 -2.22 -6.06 -12.58
CA ASN A 177 -2.88 -5.89 -13.87
C ASN A 177 -2.67 -4.49 -14.48
N LEU A 178 -2.50 -3.45 -13.65
CA LEU A 178 -2.15 -2.11 -14.12
C LEU A 178 -0.67 -2.02 -14.56
N LEU A 179 0.22 -2.80 -13.97
CA LEU A 179 1.66 -2.80 -14.27
C LEU A 179 2.03 -3.76 -15.40
N GLU A 180 1.36 -4.91 -15.51
CA GLU A 180 1.71 -6.01 -16.41
C GLU A 180 1.92 -5.58 -17.87
N PRO A 181 1.10 -4.73 -18.49
CA PRO A 181 1.29 -4.31 -19.88
C PRO A 181 2.64 -3.65 -20.14
N TYR A 182 3.22 -3.04 -19.11
CA TYR A 182 4.49 -2.30 -19.18
C TYR A 182 5.68 -3.13 -18.69
N ALA A 183 5.44 -4.17 -17.90
CA ALA A 183 6.49 -5.04 -17.37
C ALA A 183 7.09 -5.97 -18.45
N ARG A 184 6.40 -6.13 -19.58
CA ARG A 184 6.81 -6.98 -20.70
C ARG A 184 7.65 -6.24 -21.75
N LEU A 185 7.85 -4.94 -21.58
CA LEU A 185 8.70 -4.10 -22.44
C LEU A 185 10.15 -4.11 -21.94
#